data_531ae7d8ca8e86c7e6221ba29691a462
#
_entry.id   531ae7d8ca8e86c7e6221ba29691a462
#
_cell.length_a   1.000
_cell.length_b   1.000
_cell.length_c   1.000
_cell.angle_alpha   90.00
_cell.angle_beta   90.00
_cell.angle_gamma   90.00
#
_symmetry.space_group_name_H-M   'P 1'
#
loop_
_entity.id
_entity.type
_entity.pdbx_description
1 polymer ?
#
loop_
_entity_poly.entity_id
_entity_poly.type
_entity_poly.pdbx_seq_one_letter_code
_entity_poly.pdbx_strand_id
1 'polypeptide(L)'
;PETLKLICEQRLFGCNVNVLLNNKVKNIDELKGYQYKIVATYSSLNDFDYDEKDYQYELCEKPLFELPEEYLNKSVVIMDGPFMCFDPYSTTKFHVGGNVVHAIHNRNIGVDAEIPPSYKDLLNKGVIKNPKFTNVPRFIESAKKFFPDIEKAKHVGSMFTIRTVLPNMDKTDGRPTLVRFEDDKIYLFSGKVGNCVEAAQEIINKI
;
A
#
# COMPACT_ATOMS: atom_id res chain seq x y z
N PRO A 1 -10.62 9.12 0.68
CA PRO A 1 -9.22 9.33 1.11
C PRO A 1 -8.95 10.75 1.60
N GLU A 2 -9.38 11.79 0.86
CA GLU A 2 -9.13 13.21 1.19
C GLU A 2 -9.78 13.60 2.53
N THR A 3 -11.00 13.19 2.78
CA THR A 3 -11.70 13.44 4.04
C THR A 3 -10.95 12.82 5.23
N LEU A 4 -10.48 11.57 5.07
CA LEU A 4 -9.70 10.91 6.12
C LEU A 4 -8.37 11.64 6.37
N LYS A 5 -7.67 12.06 5.31
CA LYS A 5 -6.45 12.87 5.43
C LYS A 5 -6.72 14.15 6.22
N LEU A 6 -7.76 14.90 5.85
CA LEU A 6 -8.13 16.14 6.53
C LEU A 6 -8.42 15.92 8.02
N ILE A 7 -9.18 14.86 8.35
CA ILE A 7 -9.47 14.51 9.74
C ILE A 7 -8.18 14.18 10.51
N CYS A 8 -7.27 13.41 9.90
CA CYS A 8 -5.97 13.10 10.52
C CYS A 8 -5.14 14.36 10.76
N GLU A 9 -5.04 15.25 9.77
CA GLU A 9 -4.31 16.51 9.89
C GLU A 9 -4.88 17.39 11.02
N GLN A 10 -6.21 17.53 11.11
CA GLN A 10 -6.88 18.27 12.18
C GLN A 10 -6.60 17.67 13.55
N ARG A 11 -6.64 16.33 13.69
CA ARG A 11 -6.35 15.65 14.95
C ARG A 11 -4.89 15.79 15.37
N LEU A 12 -3.95 15.63 14.44
CA LEU A 12 -2.53 15.83 14.71
C LEU A 12 -2.25 17.24 15.22
N PHE A 13 -2.84 18.25 14.57
CA PHE A 13 -2.74 19.65 15.01
C PHE A 13 -3.35 19.85 16.40
N GLY A 14 -4.56 19.32 16.66
CA GLY A 14 -5.23 19.44 17.96
C GLY A 14 -4.50 18.74 19.12
N CYS A 15 -3.67 17.73 18.80
CA CYS A 15 -2.82 17.03 19.78
C CYS A 15 -1.40 17.58 19.87
N ASN A 16 -1.10 18.75 19.28
CA ASN A 16 0.23 19.37 19.24
C ASN A 16 1.33 18.46 18.65
N VAL A 17 0.97 17.60 17.69
CA VAL A 17 1.92 16.75 16.99
C VAL A 17 2.66 17.58 15.95
N ASN A 18 3.99 17.63 16.05
CA ASN A 18 4.83 18.30 15.06
C ASN A 18 5.10 17.37 13.86
N VAL A 19 4.55 17.72 12.69
CA VAL A 19 4.74 16.96 11.46
C VAL A 19 5.79 17.65 10.58
N LEU A 20 6.94 16.99 10.39
CA LEU A 20 8.05 17.49 9.60
C LEU A 20 8.04 16.82 8.21
N LEU A 21 7.44 17.47 7.22
CA LEU A 21 7.45 17.02 5.83
C LEU A 21 8.79 17.36 5.15
N ASN A 22 9.12 16.60 4.08
CA ASN A 22 10.37 16.76 3.31
C ASN A 22 11.65 16.61 4.16
N ASN A 23 11.54 15.92 5.29
CA ASN A 23 12.64 15.64 6.21
C ASN A 23 12.99 14.15 6.17
N LYS A 24 13.96 13.79 5.33
CA LYS A 24 14.41 12.40 5.22
C LYS A 24 15.38 12.08 6.37
N VAL A 25 14.95 11.23 7.28
CA VAL A 25 15.83 10.60 8.26
C VAL A 25 16.72 9.58 7.52
N LYS A 26 18.02 9.60 7.73
CA LYS A 26 18.98 8.65 7.16
C LYS A 26 19.47 7.63 8.18
N ASN A 27 19.56 8.04 9.42
CA ASN A 27 19.99 7.22 10.52
C ASN A 27 19.13 7.52 11.74
N ILE A 28 18.50 6.51 12.30
CA ILE A 28 17.63 6.65 13.47
C ILE A 28 18.39 7.07 14.72
N ASP A 29 19.68 6.73 14.84
CA ASP A 29 20.53 7.08 15.99
C ASP A 29 20.92 8.56 16.04
N GLU A 30 20.74 9.30 14.92
CA GLU A 30 20.90 10.75 14.90
C GLU A 30 19.75 11.49 15.58
N LEU A 31 18.60 10.82 15.78
CA LEU A 31 17.45 11.40 16.47
C LEU A 31 17.70 11.40 17.98
N LYS A 32 18.27 12.51 18.50
CA LYS A 32 18.55 12.69 19.93
C LYS A 32 17.39 13.38 20.64
N GLY A 33 17.27 13.13 21.95
CA GLY A 33 16.29 13.81 22.82
C GLY A 33 14.87 13.23 22.76
N TYR A 34 14.67 12.11 22.08
CA TYR A 34 13.41 11.39 22.09
C TYR A 34 13.52 10.17 23.01
N GLN A 35 12.48 9.94 23.82
CA GLN A 35 12.40 8.78 24.72
C GLN A 35 12.22 7.49 23.91
N TYR A 36 11.38 7.55 22.88
CA TYR A 36 11.14 6.43 21.97
C TYR A 36 11.20 6.90 20.51
N LYS A 37 11.59 6.00 19.63
CA LYS A 37 11.67 6.19 18.19
C LYS A 37 10.86 5.09 17.49
N ILE A 38 9.76 5.45 16.84
CA ILE A 38 8.88 4.49 16.16
C ILE A 38 9.19 4.50 14.67
N VAL A 39 9.65 3.36 14.14
CA VAL A 39 9.93 3.15 12.72
C VAL A 39 8.70 2.53 12.07
N ALA A 40 7.97 3.31 11.28
CA ALA A 40 6.75 2.90 10.57
C ALA A 40 6.87 3.21 9.07
N THR A 41 7.99 2.80 8.47
CA THR A 41 8.42 3.19 7.12
C THR A 41 8.00 2.20 6.02
N TYR A 42 7.21 1.16 6.37
CA TYR A 42 6.64 0.16 5.47
C TYR A 42 7.70 -0.57 4.65
N SER A 43 7.81 -0.29 3.33
CA SER A 43 8.79 -0.94 2.43
C SER A 43 10.25 -0.59 2.71
N SER A 44 10.49 0.42 3.54
CA SER A 44 11.82 0.89 3.96
C SER A 44 12.08 0.57 5.44
N LEU A 45 11.49 -0.49 5.99
CA LEU A 45 11.67 -0.83 7.39
C LEU A 45 13.12 -1.25 7.67
N ASN A 46 13.71 -2.04 6.78
CA ASN A 46 15.10 -2.49 6.87
C ASN A 46 16.14 -1.35 6.74
N ASP A 47 15.78 -0.19 6.16
CA ASP A 47 16.69 0.97 6.15
C ASP A 47 17.09 1.43 7.57
N PHE A 48 16.33 1.04 8.60
CA PHE A 48 16.49 1.46 9.99
C PHE A 48 16.64 0.28 10.96
N ASP A 49 16.48 -0.95 10.47
CA ASP A 49 16.51 -2.17 11.29
C ASP A 49 17.88 -2.84 11.15
N TYR A 50 18.62 -2.93 12.25
CA TYR A 50 19.93 -3.62 12.28
C TYR A 50 19.80 -5.14 12.25
N ASP A 51 18.63 -5.68 12.59
CA ASP A 51 18.28 -7.09 12.45
C ASP A 51 17.39 -7.26 11.21
N GLU A 52 18.00 -7.02 10.04
CA GLU A 52 17.34 -7.07 8.75
C GLU A 52 16.53 -8.36 8.57
N LYS A 53 15.31 -8.22 8.07
CA LYS A 53 14.40 -9.33 7.81
C LYS A 53 14.16 -9.48 6.31
N ASP A 54 13.99 -10.72 5.88
CA ASP A 54 13.45 -10.98 4.55
C ASP A 54 11.98 -10.60 4.49
N TYR A 55 11.64 -9.71 3.57
CA TYR A 55 10.27 -9.39 3.18
C TYR A 55 10.01 -9.81 1.75
N GLN A 56 8.75 -10.03 1.40
CA GLN A 56 8.32 -10.17 0.02
C GLN A 56 7.89 -8.80 -0.50
N TYR A 57 8.65 -8.29 -1.44
CA TYR A 57 8.37 -7.01 -2.11
C TYR A 57 7.68 -7.27 -3.44
N GLU A 58 6.61 -6.53 -3.69
CA GLU A 58 5.81 -6.67 -4.90
C GLU A 58 5.58 -5.30 -5.54
N LEU A 59 6.08 -5.14 -6.75
CA LEU A 59 5.77 -3.99 -7.58
C LEU A 59 4.36 -4.14 -8.12
N CYS A 60 3.45 -3.35 -7.58
CA CYS A 60 2.02 -3.44 -7.87
C CYS A 60 1.54 -2.29 -8.74
N GLU A 61 0.68 -2.63 -9.71
CA GLU A 61 -0.14 -1.70 -10.46
C GLU A 61 -1.51 -1.55 -9.81
N LYS A 62 -2.01 -0.32 -9.74
CA LYS A 62 -3.37 0.05 -9.37
C LYS A 62 -4.00 0.78 -10.54
N PRO A 63 -4.66 0.09 -11.47
CA PRO A 63 -5.28 0.72 -12.63
C PRO A 63 -6.52 1.51 -12.23
N LEU A 64 -6.75 2.61 -12.92
CA LEU A 64 -7.92 3.46 -12.77
C LEU A 64 -8.82 3.29 -13.99
N PHE A 65 -10.09 3.02 -13.74
CA PHE A 65 -11.09 2.77 -14.78
C PHE A 65 -12.24 3.76 -14.72
N GLU A 66 -12.78 4.11 -15.89
CA GLU A 66 -14.15 4.54 -16.05
C GLU A 66 -14.99 3.30 -16.36
N LEU A 67 -15.80 2.86 -15.39
CA LEU A 67 -16.66 1.70 -15.51
C LEU A 67 -18.03 2.06 -16.10
N PRO A 68 -18.79 1.07 -16.62
CA PRO A 68 -20.21 1.27 -16.99
C PRO A 68 -21.01 1.90 -15.84
N GLU A 69 -22.05 2.66 -16.21
CA GLU A 69 -22.83 3.48 -15.27
C GLU A 69 -23.45 2.67 -14.12
N GLU A 70 -23.78 1.43 -14.37
CA GLU A 70 -24.33 0.49 -13.38
C GLU A 70 -23.40 0.23 -12.18
N TYR A 71 -22.09 0.47 -12.35
CA TYR A 71 -21.08 0.32 -11.29
C TYR A 71 -20.77 1.64 -10.57
N LEU A 72 -21.35 2.75 -11.01
CA LEU A 72 -21.06 4.05 -10.42
C LEU A 72 -21.34 4.05 -8.90
N ASN A 73 -20.36 4.54 -8.12
CA ASN A 73 -20.40 4.58 -6.65
C ASN A 73 -20.52 3.21 -5.95
N LYS A 74 -20.27 2.12 -6.66
CA LYS A 74 -20.28 0.77 -6.06
C LYS A 74 -18.85 0.29 -5.85
N SER A 75 -18.61 -0.27 -4.67
CA SER A 75 -17.43 -1.09 -4.37
C SER A 75 -17.80 -2.56 -4.57
N VAL A 76 -17.00 -3.29 -5.31
CA VAL A 76 -17.22 -4.72 -5.53
C VAL A 76 -15.93 -5.48 -5.27
N VAL A 77 -15.99 -6.40 -4.32
CA VAL A 77 -14.89 -7.28 -3.96
C VAL A 77 -15.37 -8.72 -4.11
N ILE A 78 -14.63 -9.51 -4.89
CA ILE A 78 -14.87 -10.93 -5.03
C ILE A 78 -13.86 -11.65 -4.15
N MET A 79 -14.37 -12.39 -3.18
CA MET A 79 -13.57 -13.12 -2.19
C MET A 79 -13.10 -14.48 -2.72
N ASP A 80 -12.11 -15.04 -2.04
CA ASP A 80 -11.62 -16.42 -2.20
C ASP A 80 -11.02 -16.74 -3.58
N GLY A 81 -10.35 -15.76 -4.18
CA GLY A 81 -9.62 -16.00 -5.43
C GLY A 81 -8.91 -14.76 -5.96
N PRO A 82 -8.09 -14.94 -7.01
CA PRO A 82 -7.35 -13.86 -7.64
C PRO A 82 -8.24 -13.05 -8.60
N PHE A 83 -9.41 -12.68 -8.14
CA PHE A 83 -10.41 -12.00 -8.95
C PHE A 83 -10.26 -10.50 -8.87
N MET A 84 -10.59 -9.80 -9.95
CA MET A 84 -10.62 -8.34 -9.95
C MET A 84 -11.64 -7.82 -8.93
N CYS A 85 -11.21 -6.86 -8.15
CA CYS A 85 -12.09 -6.00 -7.38
C CYS A 85 -11.97 -4.57 -7.88
N PHE A 86 -12.95 -3.72 -7.56
CA PHE A 86 -12.86 -2.30 -7.83
C PHE A 86 -13.59 -1.49 -6.77
N ASP A 87 -13.01 -0.34 -6.47
CA ASP A 87 -13.50 0.60 -5.48
C ASP A 87 -13.60 2.01 -6.07
N PRO A 88 -14.59 2.82 -5.70
CA PRO A 88 -14.67 4.21 -6.14
C PRO A 88 -13.39 4.97 -5.80
N TYR A 89 -12.87 5.71 -6.76
CA TYR A 89 -11.72 6.59 -6.58
C TYR A 89 -12.17 7.95 -6.09
N SER A 90 -12.20 8.11 -4.77
CA SER A 90 -12.70 9.32 -4.12
C SER A 90 -14.16 9.65 -4.52
N THR A 91 -14.46 10.91 -4.76
CA THR A 91 -15.77 11.41 -5.23
C THR A 91 -15.85 11.52 -6.76
N THR A 92 -14.91 10.89 -7.46
CA THR A 92 -14.86 10.90 -8.92
C THR A 92 -15.78 9.82 -9.51
N LYS A 93 -15.96 9.84 -10.83
CA LYS A 93 -16.64 8.76 -11.56
C LYS A 93 -15.75 7.54 -11.82
N PHE A 94 -14.52 7.57 -11.36
CA PHE A 94 -13.53 6.52 -11.62
C PHE A 94 -13.49 5.48 -10.51
N HIS A 95 -12.96 4.30 -10.84
CA HIS A 95 -12.74 3.21 -9.91
C HIS A 95 -11.30 2.71 -9.98
N VAL A 96 -10.73 2.39 -8.82
CA VAL A 96 -9.44 1.72 -8.74
C VAL A 96 -9.65 0.22 -8.83
N GLY A 97 -8.98 -0.41 -9.79
CA GLY A 97 -8.91 -1.85 -9.90
C GLY A 97 -7.91 -2.45 -8.91
N GLY A 98 -8.27 -3.58 -8.34
CA GLY A 98 -7.40 -4.39 -7.50
C GLY A 98 -7.48 -5.86 -7.92
N ASN A 99 -6.35 -6.56 -7.81
CA ASN A 99 -6.27 -8.00 -8.00
C ASN A 99 -4.94 -8.49 -7.44
N VAL A 100 -4.97 -9.54 -6.63
CA VAL A 100 -3.77 -10.00 -5.92
C VAL A 100 -2.68 -10.46 -6.89
N VAL A 101 -3.05 -11.19 -7.96
CA VAL A 101 -2.10 -11.78 -8.92
C VAL A 101 -1.74 -10.80 -10.04
N HIS A 102 -2.75 -10.22 -10.71
CA HIS A 102 -2.51 -9.41 -11.92
C HIS A 102 -1.98 -8.02 -11.60
N ALA A 103 -2.14 -7.55 -10.34
CA ALA A 103 -1.54 -6.30 -9.91
C ALA A 103 -0.01 -6.35 -9.88
N ILE A 104 0.60 -7.55 -9.78
CA ILE A 104 2.03 -7.71 -9.55
C ILE A 104 2.78 -7.75 -10.89
N HIS A 105 3.71 -6.83 -11.09
CA HIS A 105 4.62 -6.78 -12.24
C HIS A 105 5.97 -7.42 -11.95
N ASN A 106 6.45 -7.30 -10.72
CA ASN A 106 7.70 -7.89 -10.26
C ASN A 106 7.59 -8.27 -8.79
N ARG A 107 8.32 -9.29 -8.37
CA ARG A 107 8.36 -9.78 -7.00
C ARG A 107 9.77 -10.26 -6.67
N ASN A 108 10.24 -9.94 -5.48
CA ASN A 108 11.42 -10.59 -4.88
C ASN A 108 11.20 -10.83 -3.38
N ILE A 109 11.97 -11.76 -2.81
CA ILE A 109 12.09 -11.97 -1.37
C ILE A 109 13.53 -11.62 -1.02
N GLY A 110 13.72 -10.80 0.01
CA GLY A 110 15.03 -10.35 0.47
C GLY A 110 14.92 -9.17 1.42
N VAL A 111 16.04 -8.58 1.74
CA VAL A 111 16.12 -7.41 2.64
C VAL A 111 15.69 -6.11 1.95
N ASP A 112 15.83 -6.04 0.62
CA ASP A 112 15.52 -4.86 -0.18
C ASP A 112 14.56 -5.18 -1.33
N ALA A 113 13.82 -4.14 -1.76
CA ALA A 113 12.97 -4.21 -2.94
C ALA A 113 13.81 -4.14 -4.24
N GLU A 114 13.81 -5.22 -5.01
CA GLU A 114 14.44 -5.25 -6.33
C GLU A 114 13.50 -4.66 -7.40
N ILE A 115 13.68 -3.38 -7.70
CA ILE A 115 12.85 -2.67 -8.67
C ILE A 115 13.55 -2.62 -10.03
N PRO A 116 12.98 -3.25 -11.07
CA PRO A 116 13.55 -3.14 -12.42
C PRO A 116 13.71 -1.68 -12.83
N PRO A 117 14.84 -1.28 -13.43
CA PRO A 117 15.13 0.11 -13.77
C PRO A 117 14.03 0.80 -14.56
N SER A 118 13.34 0.05 -15.43
CA SER A 118 12.25 0.55 -16.29
C SER A 118 10.98 0.99 -15.51
N TYR A 119 10.86 0.60 -14.24
CA TYR A 119 9.71 0.96 -13.39
C TYR A 119 10.02 2.07 -12.37
N LYS A 120 11.30 2.42 -12.17
CA LYS A 120 11.69 3.42 -11.15
C LYS A 120 10.96 4.76 -11.32
N ASP A 121 10.80 5.18 -12.56
CA ASP A 121 10.14 6.46 -12.88
C ASP A 121 8.60 6.40 -12.75
N LEU A 122 8.02 5.20 -12.58
CA LEU A 122 6.58 5.02 -12.42
C LEU A 122 6.14 5.02 -10.95
N LEU A 123 7.06 4.73 -10.03
CA LEU A 123 6.73 4.55 -8.61
C LEU A 123 6.29 5.84 -7.93
N ASN A 124 5.14 5.75 -7.24
CA ASN A 124 4.61 6.81 -6.38
C ASN A 124 4.42 8.17 -7.08
N LYS A 125 4.13 8.15 -8.39
CA LYS A 125 3.91 9.36 -9.22
C LYS A 125 2.43 9.77 -9.33
N GLY A 126 1.53 9.10 -8.60
CA GLY A 126 0.10 9.27 -8.80
C GLY A 126 -0.38 8.55 -10.07
N VAL A 127 -1.47 9.03 -10.68
CA VAL A 127 -2.05 8.41 -11.86
C VAL A 127 -1.25 8.78 -13.11
N ILE A 128 -0.63 7.80 -13.73
CA ILE A 128 0.10 7.93 -14.99
C ILE A 128 -0.85 7.53 -16.11
N LYS A 129 -1.15 8.47 -17.00
CA LYS A 129 -1.94 8.19 -18.22
C LYS A 129 -1.10 7.40 -19.22
N ASN A 130 -1.71 6.38 -19.84
CA ASN A 130 -1.05 5.53 -20.83
C ASN A 130 0.34 5.01 -20.37
N PRO A 131 0.40 4.29 -19.23
CA PRO A 131 1.67 3.79 -18.73
C PRO A 131 2.30 2.84 -19.76
N LYS A 132 3.63 2.87 -19.87
CA LYS A 132 4.40 2.01 -20.78
C LYS A 132 4.18 0.52 -20.50
N PHE A 133 3.94 0.17 -19.24
CA PHE A 133 3.67 -1.19 -18.79
C PHE A 133 2.31 -1.21 -18.11
N THR A 134 1.49 -2.19 -18.43
CA THR A 134 0.20 -2.38 -17.76
C THR A 134 -0.27 -3.82 -17.87
N ASN A 135 -0.87 -4.32 -16.80
CA ASN A 135 -1.55 -5.59 -16.72
C ASN A 135 -3.07 -5.46 -16.92
N VAL A 136 -3.58 -4.30 -17.30
CA VAL A 136 -5.01 -4.05 -17.50
C VAL A 136 -5.71 -5.12 -18.35
N PRO A 137 -5.14 -5.60 -19.48
CA PRO A 137 -5.78 -6.67 -20.24
C PRO A 137 -6.04 -7.93 -19.41
N ARG A 138 -5.14 -8.27 -18.48
CA ARG A 138 -5.30 -9.42 -17.57
C ARG A 138 -6.36 -9.16 -16.50
N PHE A 139 -6.44 -7.92 -15.99
CA PHE A 139 -7.51 -7.53 -15.07
C PHE A 139 -8.88 -7.71 -15.71
N ILE A 140 -9.07 -7.17 -16.92
CA ILE A 140 -10.32 -7.27 -17.66
C ILE A 140 -10.68 -8.72 -17.95
N GLU A 141 -9.74 -9.53 -18.44
CA GLU A 141 -9.97 -10.93 -18.74
C GLU A 141 -10.43 -11.72 -17.51
N SER A 142 -9.78 -11.50 -16.36
CA SER A 142 -10.16 -12.19 -15.12
C SER A 142 -11.52 -11.74 -14.58
N ALA A 143 -11.96 -10.53 -14.94
CA ALA A 143 -13.22 -9.95 -14.48
C ALA A 143 -14.44 -10.39 -15.30
N LYS A 144 -14.28 -10.75 -16.57
CA LYS A 144 -15.37 -11.10 -17.50
C LYS A 144 -16.35 -12.13 -16.94
N LYS A 145 -15.85 -13.09 -16.17
CA LYS A 145 -16.66 -14.14 -15.56
C LYS A 145 -17.73 -13.59 -14.60
N PHE A 146 -17.45 -12.47 -13.95
CA PHE A 146 -18.30 -11.91 -12.90
C PHE A 146 -18.98 -10.61 -13.33
N PHE A 147 -18.40 -9.90 -14.31
CA PHE A 147 -18.85 -8.60 -14.78
C PHE A 147 -19.01 -8.64 -16.31
N PRO A 148 -20.17 -9.03 -16.83
CA PRO A 148 -20.37 -9.24 -18.27
C PRO A 148 -20.00 -8.02 -19.14
N ASP A 149 -20.22 -6.80 -18.61
CA ASP A 149 -19.97 -5.55 -19.34
C ASP A 149 -18.59 -4.92 -19.04
N ILE A 150 -17.72 -5.63 -18.34
CA ILE A 150 -16.40 -5.10 -17.95
C ILE A 150 -15.53 -4.73 -19.15
N GLU A 151 -15.77 -5.33 -20.30
CA GLU A 151 -15.08 -4.99 -21.55
C GLU A 151 -15.35 -3.56 -22.02
N LYS A 152 -16.44 -2.94 -21.55
CA LYS A 152 -16.75 -1.53 -21.80
C LYS A 152 -15.96 -0.57 -20.89
N ALA A 153 -15.23 -1.10 -19.90
CA ALA A 153 -14.39 -0.30 -19.02
C ALA A 153 -13.30 0.40 -19.80
N LYS A 154 -13.08 1.69 -19.50
CA LYS A 154 -12.02 2.48 -20.11
C LYS A 154 -10.89 2.64 -19.12
N HIS A 155 -9.71 2.20 -19.49
CA HIS A 155 -8.49 2.46 -18.71
C HIS A 155 -8.11 3.93 -18.78
N VAL A 156 -8.08 4.59 -17.63
CA VAL A 156 -7.77 6.04 -17.52
C VAL A 156 -6.29 6.27 -17.27
N GLY A 157 -5.65 5.34 -16.56
CA GLY A 157 -4.26 5.37 -16.19
C GLY A 157 -3.98 4.41 -15.06
N SER A 158 -2.74 4.33 -14.60
CA SER A 158 -2.36 3.46 -13.49
C SER A 158 -1.43 4.15 -12.50
N MET A 159 -1.51 3.75 -11.24
CA MET A 159 -0.57 4.07 -10.19
C MET A 159 0.31 2.85 -9.92
N PHE A 160 1.58 3.08 -9.58
CA PHE A 160 2.53 2.02 -9.25
C PHE A 160 3.14 2.25 -7.88
N THR A 161 3.21 1.18 -7.08
CA THR A 161 3.78 1.24 -5.73
C THR A 161 4.41 -0.10 -5.36
N ILE A 162 5.20 -0.10 -4.31
CA ILE A 162 5.70 -1.34 -3.70
C ILE A 162 4.75 -1.76 -2.60
N ARG A 163 4.30 -3.02 -2.65
CA ARG A 163 3.64 -3.72 -1.56
C ARG A 163 4.66 -4.59 -0.86
N THR A 164 4.72 -4.50 0.46
CA THR A 164 5.61 -5.31 1.29
C THR A 164 4.76 -6.24 2.17
N VAL A 165 5.03 -7.53 2.10
CA VAL A 165 4.33 -8.56 2.87
C VAL A 165 5.32 -9.55 3.46
N LEU A 166 4.88 -10.38 4.40
CA LEU A 166 5.71 -11.47 4.87
C LEU A 166 5.90 -12.51 3.77
N PRO A 167 7.09 -13.13 3.66
CA PRO A 167 7.37 -14.11 2.64
C PRO A 167 6.54 -15.39 2.85
N ASN A 168 6.25 -16.09 1.76
CA ASN A 168 5.58 -17.40 1.76
C ASN A 168 4.14 -17.42 2.33
N MET A 169 3.46 -16.27 2.38
CA MET A 169 2.08 -16.17 2.89
C MET A 169 1.01 -16.21 1.79
N ASP A 170 1.37 -16.49 0.54
CA ASP A 170 0.44 -16.46 -0.60
C ASP A 170 -0.77 -17.40 -0.45
N LYS A 171 -0.59 -18.55 0.22
CA LYS A 171 -1.66 -19.54 0.43
C LYS A 171 -2.70 -19.10 1.45
N THR A 172 -2.30 -18.32 2.43
CA THR A 172 -3.15 -17.89 3.54
C THR A 172 -3.59 -16.45 3.41
N ASP A 173 -2.97 -15.67 2.49
CA ASP A 173 -3.06 -14.21 2.40
C ASP A 173 -2.85 -13.53 3.79
N GLY A 174 -2.04 -14.17 4.63
CA GLY A 174 -1.74 -13.71 5.99
C GLY A 174 -1.00 -12.38 5.94
N ARG A 175 -1.59 -11.35 6.54
CA ARG A 175 -1.01 -10.00 6.61
C ARG A 175 -1.07 -9.48 8.04
N PRO A 176 -0.29 -10.09 8.96
CA PRO A 176 -0.25 -9.61 10.34
C PRO A 176 0.39 -8.22 10.41
N THR A 177 -0.04 -7.44 11.37
CA THR A 177 0.68 -6.26 11.83
C THR A 177 1.57 -6.70 12.99
N LEU A 178 2.86 -6.39 12.92
CA LEU A 178 3.85 -6.81 13.92
C LEU A 178 4.50 -5.59 14.56
N VAL A 179 4.60 -5.59 15.87
CA VAL A 179 5.29 -4.56 16.65
C VAL A 179 6.45 -5.20 17.39
N ARG A 180 7.67 -4.74 17.14
CA ARG A 180 8.89 -5.22 17.79
C ARG A 180 9.54 -4.10 18.57
N PHE A 181 9.94 -4.38 19.81
CA PHE A 181 10.55 -3.43 20.74
C PHE A 181 12.03 -3.78 20.92
N GLU A 182 12.89 -2.80 20.74
CA GLU A 182 14.33 -2.89 20.98
C GLU A 182 14.81 -1.59 21.67
N ASP A 183 15.07 -1.66 22.95
CA ASP A 183 15.46 -0.50 23.77
C ASP A 183 14.50 0.70 23.56
N ASP A 184 15.02 1.79 22.99
CA ASP A 184 14.28 3.02 22.68
C ASP A 184 13.65 3.00 21.26
N LYS A 185 13.80 1.89 20.52
CA LYS A 185 13.31 1.75 19.13
C LYS A 185 12.14 0.78 19.06
N ILE A 186 11.16 1.15 18.28
CA ILE A 186 9.94 0.35 18.06
C ILE A 186 9.74 0.23 16.55
N TYR A 187 9.77 -0.99 16.05
CA TYR A 187 9.62 -1.29 14.63
C TYR A 187 8.21 -1.79 14.35
N LEU A 188 7.52 -1.12 13.44
CA LEU A 188 6.14 -1.45 13.06
C LEU A 188 6.08 -1.96 11.62
N PHE A 189 5.88 -3.26 11.45
CA PHE A 189 5.52 -3.86 10.18
C PHE A 189 4.01 -3.85 10.00
N SER A 190 3.52 -3.15 8.97
CA SER A 190 2.09 -2.95 8.73
C SER A 190 1.52 -4.03 7.82
N GLY A 191 0.60 -4.83 8.33
CA GLY A 191 -0.17 -5.81 7.55
C GLY A 191 -1.36 -5.19 6.81
N LYS A 192 -2.19 -4.44 7.54
CA LYS A 192 -3.39 -3.76 7.00
C LYS A 192 -3.63 -2.43 7.71
N VAL A 193 -4.10 -1.43 6.99
CA VAL A 193 -4.42 -0.11 7.57
C VAL A 193 -5.46 -0.20 8.71
N GLY A 194 -6.37 -1.18 8.64
CA GLY A 194 -7.38 -1.39 9.69
C GLY A 194 -6.82 -1.73 11.07
N ASN A 195 -5.59 -2.27 11.13
CA ASN A 195 -4.94 -2.66 12.39
C ASN A 195 -4.11 -1.52 13.02
N CYS A 196 -4.15 -0.32 12.47
CA CYS A 196 -3.33 0.80 12.97
C CYS A 196 -3.68 1.20 14.40
N VAL A 197 -4.94 1.10 14.80
CA VAL A 197 -5.38 1.42 16.17
C VAL A 197 -4.87 0.39 17.16
N GLU A 198 -4.98 -0.90 16.82
CA GLU A 198 -4.48 -2.00 17.67
C GLU A 198 -2.96 -1.92 17.85
N ALA A 199 -2.22 -1.66 16.77
CA ALA A 199 -0.78 -1.47 16.82
C ALA A 199 -0.38 -0.26 17.69
N ALA A 200 -1.09 0.86 17.56
CA ALA A 200 -0.86 2.03 18.40
C ALA A 200 -1.15 1.72 19.89
N GLN A 201 -2.22 0.99 20.18
CA GLN A 201 -2.57 0.59 21.55
C GLN A 201 -1.53 -0.37 22.14
N GLU A 202 -1.01 -1.32 21.35
CA GLU A 202 0.07 -2.20 21.78
C GLU A 202 1.31 -1.40 22.18
N ILE A 203 1.69 -0.41 21.36
CA ILE A 203 2.82 0.46 21.66
C ILE A 203 2.58 1.25 22.96
N ILE A 204 1.44 1.93 23.07
CA ILE A 204 1.09 2.75 24.25
C ILE A 204 1.10 1.93 25.54
N ASN A 205 0.64 0.70 25.50
CA ASN A 205 0.56 -0.15 26.70
C ASN A 205 1.95 -0.62 27.20
N LYS A 206 3.00 -0.48 26.36
CA LYS A 206 4.36 -0.94 26.70
C LYS A 206 5.36 0.18 27.01
N ILE A 207 5.01 1.43 26.68
CA ILE A 207 5.84 2.61 26.93
C ILE A 207 5.25 3.46 28.06
#